data_2fdb8300f1310c8f364f3c3c74efece7
#
_entry.id   2fdb8300f1310c8f364f3c3c74efece7
#
_cell.length_a   1.000
_cell.length_b   1.000
_cell.length_c   1.000
_cell.angle_alpha   90.00
_cell.angle_beta   90.00
_cell.angle_gamma   90.00
#
_symmetry.space_group_name_H-M   'P 1'
#
loop_
_entity.id
_entity.type
_entity.pdbx_description
1 polymer ?
#
loop_
_entity_poly.entity_id
_entity_poly.type
_entity_poly.pdbx_seq_one_letter_code
_entity_poly.pdbx_strand_id
1 'polypeptide(L)'
;MVSEDLPEGMDADEDKTAIHDVSPLASDESAARSAALICISGRSIGQMFLLSKDETAIGRAPECDVFLDDEGVSRNHAKVIRQEHQLILMDLGSTNGTWHEGERVQVMTLQDGAKIQVGTATILQFRYQDQREMQFHALMQTFKTHDPMTEAFNKRAFLAEIEVEAGFARRHGQPLSLVMFDLEHFKRVKDS
;
A
#
# COMPACT_ATOMS: atom_id res chain seq x y z
N MET A 1 88.06 -0.10 -2.99
CA MET A 1 88.33 1.35 -3.07
C MET A 1 87.08 1.96 -3.67
N VAL A 2 86.46 2.85 -2.89
CA VAL A 2 85.30 3.69 -3.13
C VAL A 2 83.95 3.01 -3.00
N SER A 3 83.44 3.16 -1.83
CA SER A 3 82.05 3.13 -1.43
C SER A 3 81.29 4.33 -2.00
N GLU A 4 80.11 4.13 -2.52
CA GLU A 4 79.13 5.19 -2.74
C GLU A 4 77.85 4.80 -2.10
N ASP A 5 77.49 5.61 -1.09
CA ASP A 5 76.28 5.65 -0.35
C ASP A 5 75.08 5.99 -1.27
N LEU A 6 73.99 5.27 -1.14
CA LEU A 6 72.65 5.66 -1.64
C LEU A 6 71.74 5.94 -0.45
N PRO A 7 71.01 7.02 -0.47
CA PRO A 7 70.20 7.41 0.64
C PRO A 7 68.90 6.59 0.71
N GLU A 8 68.56 6.16 1.93
CA GLU A 8 67.29 5.68 2.36
C GLU A 8 66.22 6.79 2.28
N GLY A 9 64.97 6.37 1.96
CA GLY A 9 63.80 7.14 2.35
C GLY A 9 62.92 7.57 1.20
N MET A 10 62.02 6.68 0.80
CA MET A 10 60.73 7.08 0.24
C MET A 10 59.65 6.09 0.71
N ASP A 11 59.04 6.47 1.81
CA ASP A 11 57.82 5.81 2.34
C ASP A 11 56.73 5.89 1.27
N ALA A 12 56.40 4.79 0.67
CA ALA A 12 55.21 4.63 -0.12
C ALA A 12 54.04 4.46 0.87
N ASP A 13 53.31 5.53 1.05
CA ASP A 13 52.04 5.57 1.75
C ASP A 13 51.01 4.71 0.95
N GLU A 14 50.94 3.43 1.31
CA GLU A 14 49.91 2.54 0.82
C GLU A 14 48.59 2.95 1.43
N ASP A 15 47.81 3.71 0.68
CA ASP A 15 46.44 4.05 0.93
C ASP A 15 45.59 2.75 0.92
N LYS A 16 45.63 2.03 2.02
CA LYS A 16 44.76 0.86 2.27
C LYS A 16 43.36 1.36 2.48
N THR A 17 42.62 1.46 1.38
CA THR A 17 41.16 1.53 1.42
C THR A 17 40.65 0.32 2.21
N ALA A 18 40.31 0.52 3.46
CA ALA A 18 39.67 -0.47 4.31
C ALA A 18 38.37 -0.87 3.66
N ILE A 19 38.33 -2.03 3.04
CA ILE A 19 37.09 -2.70 2.68
C ILE A 19 36.42 -3.06 4.00
N HIS A 20 35.44 -2.22 4.41
CA HIS A 20 34.53 -2.62 5.46
C HIS A 20 33.79 -3.85 4.98
N ASP A 21 34.15 -4.96 5.56
CA ASP A 21 33.44 -6.22 5.46
C ASP A 21 32.01 -5.95 5.98
N VAL A 22 31.09 -5.71 5.05
CA VAL A 22 29.66 -5.63 5.37
C VAL A 22 29.24 -7.07 5.58
N SER A 23 29.59 -7.62 6.75
CA SER A 23 28.92 -8.83 7.23
C SER A 23 27.42 -8.59 7.06
N PRO A 24 26.69 -9.45 6.36
CA PRO A 24 25.25 -9.32 6.32
C PRO A 24 24.80 -9.37 7.77
N LEU A 25 24.28 -8.23 8.25
CA LEU A 25 23.51 -8.19 9.48
C LEU A 25 22.55 -9.35 9.37
N ALA A 26 22.77 -10.40 10.16
CA ALA A 26 21.79 -11.44 10.37
C ALA A 26 20.54 -10.69 10.82
N SER A 27 19.71 -10.37 9.86
CA SER A 27 18.43 -9.74 10.07
C SER A 27 17.67 -10.69 10.98
N ASP A 28 17.37 -10.20 12.14
CA ASP A 28 16.37 -10.77 13.01
C ASP A 28 15.07 -10.86 12.18
N GLU A 29 14.91 -12.00 11.48
CA GLU A 29 13.79 -12.25 10.55
C GLU A 29 12.44 -12.34 11.28
N SER A 30 12.43 -12.06 12.55
CA SER A 30 11.28 -11.90 13.43
C SER A 30 10.71 -10.47 13.47
N ALA A 31 11.26 -9.51 12.74
CA ALA A 31 10.61 -8.21 12.58
C ALA A 31 9.25 -8.44 11.91
N ALA A 32 8.18 -8.23 12.64
CA ALA A 32 6.80 -8.59 12.32
C ALA A 32 6.43 -8.13 10.90
N ARG A 33 6.50 -9.07 9.95
CA ARG A 33 6.04 -8.84 8.58
C ARG A 33 4.53 -8.66 8.62
N SER A 34 4.04 -7.55 8.17
CA SER A 34 2.60 -7.30 8.06
C SER A 34 2.08 -7.89 6.76
N ALA A 35 0.98 -8.59 6.85
CA ALA A 35 0.28 -9.12 5.68
C ALA A 35 -0.64 -8.05 5.10
N ALA A 36 -0.66 -7.91 3.78
CA ALA A 36 -1.49 -6.95 3.07
C ALA A 36 -2.08 -7.51 1.78
N LEU A 37 -3.25 -7.00 1.39
CA LEU A 37 -3.81 -7.13 0.05
C LEU A 37 -3.65 -5.80 -0.66
N ILE A 38 -3.06 -5.82 -1.86
CA ILE A 38 -2.87 -4.64 -2.69
C ILE A 38 -3.75 -4.79 -3.94
N CYS A 39 -4.62 -3.83 -4.18
CA CYS A 39 -5.43 -3.82 -5.39
C CYS A 39 -4.57 -3.42 -6.60
N ILE A 40 -4.35 -4.35 -7.53
CA ILE A 40 -3.53 -4.16 -8.73
C ILE A 40 -4.35 -3.98 -10.00
N SER A 41 -5.68 -4.24 -9.94
CA SER A 41 -6.63 -3.99 -11.03
C SER A 41 -8.02 -3.69 -10.47
N GLY A 42 -8.82 -2.92 -11.19
CA GLY A 42 -10.16 -2.50 -10.78
C GLY A 42 -10.21 -1.02 -10.34
N ARG A 43 -11.37 -0.59 -9.83
CA ARG A 43 -11.59 0.80 -9.41
C ARG A 43 -10.71 1.23 -8.23
N SER A 44 -10.38 0.29 -7.34
CA SER A 44 -9.57 0.51 -6.14
C SER A 44 -8.07 0.34 -6.38
N ILE A 45 -7.60 0.40 -7.63
CA ILE A 45 -6.18 0.18 -7.98
C ILE A 45 -5.22 1.05 -7.17
N GLY A 46 -4.21 0.42 -6.58
CA GLY A 46 -3.19 1.04 -5.73
C GLY A 46 -3.60 1.18 -4.26
N GLN A 47 -4.81 0.81 -3.87
CA GLN A 47 -5.17 0.72 -2.46
C GLN A 47 -4.53 -0.52 -1.83
N MET A 48 -4.10 -0.35 -0.59
CA MET A 48 -3.52 -1.41 0.23
C MET A 48 -4.37 -1.59 1.49
N PHE A 49 -4.69 -2.84 1.79
CA PHE A 49 -5.51 -3.24 2.92
C PHE A 49 -4.67 -4.15 3.83
N LEU A 50 -4.42 -3.71 5.06
CA LEU A 50 -3.67 -4.49 6.05
C LEU A 50 -4.54 -5.60 6.63
N LEU A 51 -4.01 -6.80 6.68
CA LEU A 51 -4.66 -7.97 7.28
C LEU A 51 -4.21 -8.12 8.74
N SER A 52 -4.64 -7.20 9.60
CA SER A 52 -4.26 -7.17 11.02
C SER A 52 -5.22 -7.93 11.94
N LYS A 53 -6.43 -8.24 11.45
CA LYS A 53 -7.48 -8.92 12.20
C LYS A 53 -7.39 -10.44 12.04
N ASP A 54 -8.00 -11.18 12.95
CA ASP A 54 -8.14 -12.64 12.84
C ASP A 54 -9.05 -13.04 11.68
N GLU A 55 -10.06 -12.23 11.40
CA GLU A 55 -10.95 -12.34 10.24
C GLU A 55 -11.06 -10.98 9.55
N THR A 56 -10.86 -10.96 8.24
CA THR A 56 -10.93 -9.76 7.39
C THR A 56 -11.96 -10.01 6.29
N ALA A 57 -13.05 -9.25 6.28
CA ALA A 57 -14.11 -9.36 5.28
C ALA A 57 -13.75 -8.60 3.99
N ILE A 58 -14.04 -9.22 2.84
CA ILE A 58 -13.80 -8.67 1.49
C ILE A 58 -15.13 -8.58 0.75
N GLY A 59 -15.45 -7.42 0.20
CA GLY A 59 -16.69 -7.27 -0.56
C GLY A 59 -17.03 -5.85 -0.94
N ARG A 60 -18.20 -5.70 -1.59
CA ARG A 60 -18.75 -4.41 -2.01
C ARG A 60 -19.62 -3.74 -0.93
N ALA A 61 -19.88 -4.40 0.19
CA ALA A 61 -20.59 -3.78 1.30
C ALA A 61 -19.65 -2.79 2.01
N PRO A 62 -20.13 -1.58 2.37
CA PRO A 62 -19.31 -0.57 3.06
C PRO A 62 -18.75 -1.06 4.41
N GLU A 63 -19.36 -2.08 4.99
CA GLU A 63 -18.96 -2.67 6.25
C GLU A 63 -17.78 -3.63 6.13
N CYS A 64 -17.39 -4.00 4.89
CA CYS A 64 -16.24 -4.86 4.65
C CYS A 64 -14.92 -4.15 4.96
N ASP A 65 -14.00 -4.87 5.59
CA ASP A 65 -12.65 -4.35 5.88
C ASP A 65 -11.88 -4.04 4.59
N VAL A 66 -12.00 -4.91 3.59
CA VAL A 66 -11.53 -4.73 2.23
C VAL A 66 -12.74 -4.34 1.38
N PHE A 67 -13.06 -3.05 1.40
CA PHE A 67 -14.15 -2.51 0.61
C PHE A 67 -13.71 -2.35 -0.85
N LEU A 68 -14.47 -2.98 -1.77
CA LEU A 68 -14.21 -2.95 -3.21
C LEU A 68 -15.44 -2.39 -3.93
N ASP A 69 -15.37 -1.14 -4.38
CA ASP A 69 -16.44 -0.52 -5.16
C ASP A 69 -16.46 -1.03 -6.61
N ASP A 70 -16.87 -2.29 -6.77
CA ASP A 70 -16.98 -2.98 -8.06
C ASP A 70 -18.29 -3.78 -8.11
N GLU A 71 -19.12 -3.51 -9.11
CA GLU A 71 -20.41 -4.19 -9.29
C GLU A 71 -20.26 -5.70 -9.52
N GLY A 72 -19.10 -6.13 -10.05
CA GLY A 72 -18.75 -7.54 -10.20
C GLY A 72 -18.43 -8.25 -8.89
N VAL A 73 -18.26 -7.50 -7.78
CA VAL A 73 -17.97 -8.03 -6.45
C VAL A 73 -19.25 -8.15 -5.65
N SER A 74 -19.48 -9.29 -5.00
CA SER A 74 -20.62 -9.50 -4.09
C SER A 74 -20.50 -8.62 -2.84
N ARG A 75 -21.63 -8.32 -2.18
CA ARG A 75 -21.64 -7.52 -0.95
C ARG A 75 -20.73 -8.12 0.11
N ASN A 76 -20.88 -9.40 0.40
CA ASN A 76 -19.94 -10.23 1.15
C ASN A 76 -19.39 -11.26 0.17
N HIS A 77 -18.17 -11.04 -0.33
CA HIS A 77 -17.61 -11.85 -1.42
C HIS A 77 -16.74 -12.98 -0.90
N ALA A 78 -15.79 -12.63 -0.09
CA ALA A 78 -14.81 -13.53 0.48
C ALA A 78 -14.39 -13.06 1.87
N LYS A 79 -13.63 -13.88 2.59
CA LYS A 79 -12.95 -13.48 3.82
C LYS A 79 -11.56 -14.08 3.89
N VAL A 80 -10.67 -13.43 4.60
CA VAL A 80 -9.37 -13.95 4.99
C VAL A 80 -9.41 -14.28 6.46
N ILE A 81 -8.99 -15.48 6.82
CA ILE A 81 -8.91 -15.95 8.21
C ILE A 81 -7.45 -16.20 8.54
N ARG A 82 -7.01 -15.72 9.71
CA ARG A 82 -5.69 -16.03 10.27
C ARG A 82 -5.78 -17.31 11.08
N GLN A 83 -5.02 -18.33 10.67
CA GLN A 83 -4.87 -19.57 11.41
C GLN A 83 -3.39 -19.79 11.71
N GLU A 84 -3.03 -19.71 12.98
CA GLU A 84 -1.64 -19.84 13.44
C GLU A 84 -0.69 -18.91 12.66
N HIS A 85 0.07 -19.49 11.72
CA HIS A 85 1.05 -18.78 10.90
C HIS A 85 0.60 -18.59 9.43
N GLN A 86 -0.63 -18.98 9.09
CA GLN A 86 -1.16 -18.94 7.72
C GLN A 86 -2.36 -18.00 7.61
N LEU A 87 -2.51 -17.45 6.43
CA LEU A 87 -3.69 -16.69 6.04
C LEU A 87 -4.45 -17.49 4.98
N ILE A 88 -5.72 -17.77 5.26
CA ILE A 88 -6.59 -18.57 4.42
C ILE A 88 -7.67 -17.69 3.84
N LEU A 89 -7.74 -17.61 2.53
CA LEU A 89 -8.83 -16.98 1.79
C LEU A 89 -9.97 -17.97 1.60
N MET A 90 -11.20 -17.53 1.84
CA MET A 90 -12.42 -18.32 1.68
C MET A 90 -13.46 -17.51 0.91
N ASP A 91 -13.93 -18.03 -0.23
CA ASP A 91 -15.07 -17.49 -0.95
C ASP A 91 -16.37 -17.78 -0.19
N LEU A 92 -17.24 -16.80 -0.05
CA LEU A 92 -18.51 -16.88 0.70
C LEU A 92 -19.72 -17.21 -0.19
N GLY A 93 -19.50 -17.94 -1.28
CA GLY A 93 -20.54 -18.25 -2.27
C GLY A 93 -20.82 -17.03 -3.17
N SER A 94 -19.77 -16.33 -3.55
CA SER A 94 -19.88 -15.13 -4.37
C SER A 94 -20.47 -15.41 -5.75
N THR A 95 -21.16 -14.44 -6.34
CA THR A 95 -21.86 -14.57 -7.62
C THR A 95 -20.89 -14.87 -8.76
N ASN A 96 -19.81 -14.08 -8.87
CA ASN A 96 -18.84 -14.19 -9.96
C ASN A 96 -17.59 -15.01 -9.58
N GLY A 97 -17.50 -15.45 -8.32
CA GLY A 97 -16.41 -16.30 -7.84
C GLY A 97 -15.13 -15.55 -7.52
N THR A 98 -14.29 -16.26 -6.78
CA THR A 98 -12.91 -15.92 -6.49
C THR A 98 -12.01 -16.83 -7.32
N TRP A 99 -10.96 -16.25 -7.94
CA TRP A 99 -10.11 -16.97 -8.89
C TRP A 99 -8.64 -16.77 -8.57
N HIS A 100 -7.85 -17.84 -8.72
CA HIS A 100 -6.41 -17.82 -8.62
C HIS A 100 -5.81 -18.56 -9.81
N GLU A 101 -4.88 -17.95 -10.53
CA GLU A 101 -4.24 -18.53 -11.74
C GLU A 101 -5.23 -19.07 -12.77
N GLY A 102 -6.41 -18.47 -12.88
CA GLY A 102 -7.46 -18.87 -13.82
C GLY A 102 -8.37 -19.98 -13.31
N GLU A 103 -8.14 -20.53 -12.13
CA GLU A 103 -8.99 -21.53 -11.49
C GLU A 103 -9.88 -20.90 -10.43
N ARG A 104 -11.14 -21.33 -10.37
CA ARG A 104 -12.07 -20.90 -9.33
C ARG A 104 -11.74 -21.57 -8.01
N VAL A 105 -11.53 -20.77 -6.96
CA VAL A 105 -11.17 -21.25 -5.63
C VAL A 105 -12.29 -20.97 -4.62
N GLN A 106 -12.56 -21.95 -3.76
CA GLN A 106 -13.44 -21.77 -2.61
C GLN A 106 -12.64 -21.49 -1.34
N VAL A 107 -11.51 -22.17 -1.19
CA VAL A 107 -10.58 -22.00 -0.06
C VAL A 107 -9.17 -22.15 -0.58
N MET A 108 -8.29 -21.21 -0.20
CA MET A 108 -6.86 -21.31 -0.51
C MET A 108 -6.00 -20.67 0.58
N THR A 109 -4.81 -21.22 0.79
CA THR A 109 -3.80 -20.55 1.62
C THR A 109 -3.11 -19.46 0.81
N LEU A 110 -3.03 -18.26 1.37
CA LEU A 110 -2.37 -17.12 0.74
C LEU A 110 -0.84 -17.26 0.81
N GLN A 111 -0.18 -17.20 -0.32
CA GLN A 111 1.28 -17.19 -0.43
C GLN A 111 1.73 -15.81 -0.91
N ASP A 112 2.94 -15.40 -0.49
CA ASP A 112 3.48 -14.10 -0.90
C ASP A 112 3.55 -13.98 -2.42
N GLY A 113 3.03 -12.87 -2.94
CA GLY A 113 2.91 -12.64 -4.38
C GLY A 113 1.64 -13.18 -5.03
N ALA A 114 0.82 -14.00 -4.34
CA ALA A 114 -0.41 -14.57 -4.90
C ALA A 114 -1.34 -13.47 -5.43
N LYS A 115 -1.82 -13.67 -6.67
CA LYS A 115 -2.80 -12.79 -7.31
C LYS A 115 -4.17 -13.46 -7.28
N ILE A 116 -5.14 -12.75 -6.74
CA ILE A 116 -6.50 -13.23 -6.52
C ILE A 116 -7.43 -12.31 -7.30
N GLN A 117 -8.15 -12.85 -8.25
CA GLN A 117 -9.22 -12.13 -8.90
C GLN A 117 -10.51 -12.30 -8.08
N VAL A 118 -11.12 -11.18 -7.73
CA VAL A 118 -12.36 -11.08 -6.97
C VAL A 118 -13.44 -10.52 -7.89
N GLY A 119 -14.41 -11.33 -8.22
CA GLY A 119 -15.42 -10.96 -9.21
C GLY A 119 -14.87 -10.92 -10.64
N THR A 120 -15.29 -9.90 -11.43
CA THR A 120 -15.02 -9.87 -12.87
C THR A 120 -13.75 -9.09 -13.25
N ALA A 121 -13.35 -8.06 -12.49
CA ALA A 121 -12.31 -7.11 -12.91
C ALA A 121 -11.30 -6.76 -11.82
N THR A 122 -11.65 -6.94 -10.55
CA THR A 122 -10.78 -6.59 -9.45
C THR A 122 -9.75 -7.68 -9.19
N ILE A 123 -8.46 -7.33 -9.16
CA ILE A 123 -7.37 -8.24 -8.81
C ILE A 123 -6.65 -7.69 -7.58
N LEU A 124 -6.57 -8.53 -6.55
CA LEU A 124 -5.83 -8.28 -5.32
C LEU A 124 -4.54 -9.10 -5.35
N GLN A 125 -3.43 -8.50 -4.98
CA GLN A 125 -2.16 -9.19 -4.76
C GLN A 125 -1.89 -9.28 -3.27
N PHE A 126 -1.68 -10.49 -2.78
CA PHE A 126 -1.25 -10.72 -1.41
C PHE A 126 0.26 -10.53 -1.27
N ARG A 127 0.70 -9.80 -0.25
CA ARG A 127 2.12 -9.57 0.05
C ARG A 127 2.37 -9.54 1.56
N TYR A 128 3.50 -10.12 1.96
CA TYR A 128 4.11 -9.78 3.23
C TYR A 128 4.99 -8.55 3.03
N GLN A 129 4.75 -7.52 3.84
CA GLN A 129 5.50 -6.26 3.77
C GLN A 129 6.27 -6.03 5.05
N ASP A 130 7.47 -5.49 4.94
CA ASP A 130 8.19 -4.97 6.06
C ASP A 130 7.66 -3.58 6.48
N GLN A 131 8.10 -3.12 7.65
CA GLN A 131 7.64 -1.84 8.18
C GLN A 131 8.04 -0.64 7.30
N ARG A 132 9.14 -0.75 6.56
CA ARG A 132 9.62 0.31 5.66
C ARG A 132 8.77 0.40 4.39
N GLU A 133 8.42 -0.74 3.81
CA GLU A 133 7.51 -0.81 2.66
C GLU A 133 6.13 -0.24 3.01
N MET A 134 5.62 -0.55 4.21
CA MET A 134 4.36 0.00 4.70
C MET A 134 4.40 1.53 4.84
N GLN A 135 5.46 2.07 5.43
CA GLN A 135 5.65 3.52 5.57
C GLN A 135 5.75 4.19 4.20
N PHE A 136 6.48 3.60 3.27
CA PHE A 136 6.60 4.10 1.91
C PHE A 136 5.26 4.11 1.18
N HIS A 137 4.48 3.02 1.27
CA HIS A 137 3.13 2.97 0.70
C HIS A 137 2.19 4.00 1.31
N ALA A 138 2.18 4.15 2.63
CA ALA A 138 1.39 5.16 3.32
C ALA A 138 1.75 6.57 2.85
N LEU A 139 3.05 6.87 2.75
CA LEU A 139 3.54 8.15 2.27
C LEU A 139 3.12 8.41 0.82
N MET A 140 3.23 7.41 -0.06
CA MET A 140 2.81 7.52 -1.46
C MET A 140 1.28 7.72 -1.61
N GLN A 141 0.48 7.11 -0.75
CA GLN A 141 -0.97 7.36 -0.71
C GLN A 141 -1.27 8.80 -0.28
N THR A 142 -0.57 9.31 0.72
CA THR A 142 -0.72 10.71 1.16
C THR A 142 -0.42 11.69 0.00
N PHE A 143 0.67 11.50 -0.74
CA PHE A 143 0.98 12.35 -1.90
C PHE A 143 -0.05 12.25 -3.03
N LYS A 144 -0.72 11.10 -3.19
CA LYS A 144 -1.79 10.96 -4.20
C LYS A 144 -3.05 11.74 -3.85
N THR A 145 -3.32 11.94 -2.57
CA THR A 145 -4.59 12.49 -2.05
C THR A 145 -4.46 13.88 -1.45
N HIS A 146 -3.27 14.25 -0.94
CA HIS A 146 -3.05 15.51 -0.25
C HIS A 146 -2.04 16.41 -0.98
N ASP A 147 -2.18 17.69 -0.78
CA ASP A 147 -1.19 18.68 -1.17
C ASP A 147 -0.05 18.70 -0.14
N PRO A 148 1.23 18.57 -0.55
CA PRO A 148 2.34 18.39 0.39
C PRO A 148 2.67 19.64 1.22
N MET A 149 2.16 20.83 0.84
CA MET A 149 2.41 22.07 1.58
C MET A 149 1.33 22.37 2.62
N THR A 150 0.08 22.02 2.29
CA THR A 150 -1.07 22.41 3.12
C THR A 150 -1.68 21.25 3.86
N GLU A 151 -1.27 20.01 3.53
CA GLU A 151 -1.86 18.75 4.02
C GLU A 151 -3.36 18.59 3.75
N ALA A 152 -3.97 19.54 3.00
CA ALA A 152 -5.34 19.44 2.55
C ALA A 152 -5.48 18.45 1.41
N PHE A 153 -6.68 17.94 1.19
CA PHE A 153 -6.95 17.13 -0.01
C PHE A 153 -6.59 17.90 -1.28
N ASN A 154 -5.84 17.27 -2.16
CA ASN A 154 -5.58 17.85 -3.47
C ASN A 154 -6.87 17.85 -4.32
N LYS A 155 -6.88 18.64 -5.40
CA LYS A 155 -8.04 18.79 -6.27
C LYS A 155 -8.62 17.44 -6.75
N ARG A 156 -7.75 16.47 -7.05
CA ARG A 156 -8.17 15.16 -7.55
C ARG A 156 -8.92 14.35 -6.50
N ALA A 157 -8.37 14.28 -5.29
CA ALA A 157 -9.00 13.58 -4.17
C ALA A 157 -10.32 14.25 -3.76
N PHE A 158 -10.34 15.58 -3.72
CA PHE A 158 -11.54 16.35 -3.42
C PHE A 158 -12.68 16.09 -4.40
N LEU A 159 -12.40 16.06 -5.71
CA LEU A 159 -13.43 15.77 -6.71
C LEU A 159 -13.94 14.34 -6.62
N ALA A 160 -13.07 13.37 -6.35
CA ALA A 160 -13.48 11.98 -6.16
C ALA A 160 -14.39 11.83 -4.94
N GLU A 161 -14.06 12.49 -3.82
CA GLU A 161 -14.87 12.48 -2.59
C GLU A 161 -16.25 13.10 -2.82
N ILE A 162 -16.33 14.22 -3.55
CA ILE A 162 -17.61 14.84 -3.91
C ILE A 162 -18.49 13.87 -4.71
N GLU A 163 -17.93 13.12 -5.65
CA GLU A 163 -18.71 12.15 -6.44
C GLU A 163 -19.29 11.05 -5.55
N VAL A 164 -18.51 10.55 -4.59
CA VAL A 164 -18.95 9.54 -3.62
C VAL A 164 -20.06 10.08 -2.75
N GLU A 165 -19.86 11.25 -2.12
CA GLU A 165 -20.83 11.87 -1.22
C GLU A 165 -22.11 12.31 -1.94
N ALA A 166 -22.00 12.86 -3.15
CA ALA A 166 -23.15 13.21 -3.98
C ALA A 166 -23.94 11.96 -4.40
N GLY A 167 -23.24 10.86 -4.69
CA GLY A 167 -23.86 9.57 -4.96
C GLY A 167 -24.60 9.03 -3.76
N PHE A 168 -24.01 9.10 -2.58
CA PHE A 168 -24.63 8.69 -1.31
C PHE A 168 -25.86 9.54 -1.00
N ALA A 169 -25.74 10.86 -1.01
CA ALA A 169 -26.85 11.79 -0.75
C ALA A 169 -28.04 11.55 -1.68
N ARG A 170 -27.78 11.33 -2.97
CA ARG A 170 -28.81 11.03 -3.98
C ARG A 170 -29.51 9.71 -3.71
N ARG A 171 -28.77 8.66 -3.34
CA ARG A 171 -29.38 7.34 -3.05
C ARG A 171 -30.21 7.33 -1.79
N HIS A 172 -29.87 8.12 -0.78
CA HIS A 172 -30.52 8.12 0.54
C HIS A 172 -31.42 9.32 0.76
N GLY A 173 -31.60 10.20 -0.25
CA GLY A 173 -32.44 11.41 -0.14
C GLY A 173 -31.94 12.40 0.93
N GLN A 174 -30.62 12.40 1.20
CA GLN A 174 -30.02 13.29 2.18
C GLN A 174 -29.53 14.58 1.53
N PRO A 175 -29.63 15.74 2.22
CA PRO A 175 -29.08 16.99 1.70
C PRO A 175 -27.54 16.94 1.75
N LEU A 176 -26.90 17.43 0.69
CA LEU A 176 -25.47 17.66 0.62
C LEU A 176 -25.23 19.17 0.36
N SER A 177 -24.33 19.76 1.12
CA SER A 177 -23.95 21.17 0.94
C SER A 177 -22.45 21.25 0.68
N LEU A 178 -22.06 22.10 -0.28
CA LEU A 178 -20.67 22.40 -0.60
C LEU A 178 -20.41 23.86 -0.28
N VAL A 179 -19.37 24.15 0.50
CA VAL A 179 -18.93 25.51 0.78
C VAL A 179 -17.62 25.75 0.06
N MET A 180 -17.57 26.80 -0.73
CA MET A 180 -16.34 27.28 -1.39
C MET A 180 -16.03 28.67 -0.85
N PHE A 181 -14.78 28.90 -0.46
CA PHE A 181 -14.29 30.20 -0.02
C PHE A 181 -12.95 30.50 -0.67
N ASP A 182 -12.66 31.78 -0.84
CA ASP A 182 -11.39 32.28 -1.33
C ASP A 182 -10.88 33.38 -0.41
N LEU A 183 -9.57 33.51 -0.30
CA LEU A 183 -8.92 34.54 0.51
C LEU A 183 -8.59 35.75 -0.36
N GLU A 184 -9.35 36.83 -0.18
CA GLU A 184 -9.04 38.10 -0.83
C GLU A 184 -7.73 38.68 -0.27
N HIS A 185 -6.95 39.32 -1.14
CA HIS A 185 -5.71 40.00 -0.78
C HIS A 185 -4.61 39.09 -0.19
N PHE A 186 -4.61 37.80 -0.48
CA PHE A 186 -3.63 36.83 0.02
C PHE A 186 -2.17 37.28 -0.18
N LYS A 187 -1.87 37.99 -1.28
CA LYS A 187 -0.54 38.55 -1.54
C LYS A 187 -0.05 39.53 -0.46
N ARG A 188 -0.96 40.31 0.15
CA ARG A 188 -0.61 41.24 1.23
C ARG A 188 -0.30 40.56 2.56
N VAL A 189 -0.91 39.39 2.80
CA VAL A 189 -0.69 38.56 3.98
C VAL A 189 0.65 37.82 3.92
N LYS A 190 1.04 37.42 2.70
CA LYS A 190 2.29 36.68 2.48
C LYS A 190 3.52 37.58 2.53
N ASP A 191 3.39 38.89 2.20
CA ASP A 191 4.49 39.85 2.13
C ASP A 191 4.65 40.65 3.46
N SER A 192 3.91 40.30 4.52
CA SER A 192 4.04 40.83 5.89
C SER A 192 4.84 39.87 6.77
#